data_225382ef971fb5073ecfe5755556bcb3
#
_entry.id   225382ef971fb5073ecfe5755556bcb3
#
_cell.length_a   1.000
_cell.length_b   1.000
_cell.length_c   1.000
_cell.angle_alpha   90.00
_cell.angle_beta   90.00
_cell.angle_gamma   90.00
#
_symmetry.space_group_name_H-M   'P 1'
#
loop_
_entity.id
_entity.type
_entity.pdbx_description
1 polymer ?
#
loop_
_entity_poly.entity_id
_entity_poly.type
_entity_poly.pdbx_seq_one_letter_code
_entity_poly.pdbx_strand_id
1 'polypeptide(L)'
;IISPDAKAGGMGDVGVASTPDAMSMHWNPAKYAFVKDDLGFSVCYTPWLKALVPDINLSYLTAYKRLNKNEVLGFSLRYFSLGEINFTDNNNNPLGSFNPNEFSIDGAYSLKLSTNFSTGVALRYVYSNLTGGQQVGTLATKAAHTVAGDFSGYYTKQIRLASKDMTWSTGINISNIGGKVSYTETIDKDFIPTNLRIGSALSTAIDEFNEVSFEFDINKLLVPTPPIYNEDSEIISGLDPDVSVISGIIQSFYDAPADDKEIRELIYSMGAEYWYDKQFAIRSGFFYEHPSKGDRQFFTLGAGVRYNVFGLDFSYLIPLQSRDEVNAVNPLSNTLRFALTFDFSALDTEVDN
;
A
#
# COMPACT_ATOMS: atom_id res chain seq x y z
N ILE A 1 4.48 2.82 4.64
CA ILE A 1 3.68 1.72 4.05
C ILE A 1 4.41 1.25 2.80
N ILE A 2 4.70 -0.05 2.70
CA ILE A 2 5.38 -0.67 1.55
C ILE A 2 4.30 -1.22 0.62
N SER A 3 4.37 -0.89 -0.67
CA SER A 3 3.48 -1.44 -1.69
C SER A 3 3.89 -2.87 -2.05
N PRO A 4 2.99 -3.85 -1.97
CA PRO A 4 3.26 -5.23 -2.39
C PRO A 4 3.01 -5.47 -3.88
N ASP A 5 2.41 -4.53 -4.59
CA ASP A 5 1.87 -4.69 -5.94
C ASP A 5 2.90 -4.35 -7.01
N ALA A 6 3.21 -5.28 -7.91
CA ALA A 6 4.16 -5.05 -8.99
C ALA A 6 3.57 -4.18 -10.11
N LYS A 7 2.25 -4.26 -10.40
CA LYS A 7 1.59 -3.40 -11.40
C LYS A 7 1.64 -1.94 -10.98
N ALA A 8 1.10 -1.61 -9.81
CA ALA A 8 1.10 -0.26 -9.26
C ALA A 8 2.54 0.21 -8.95
N GLY A 9 3.41 -0.71 -8.52
CA GLY A 9 4.83 -0.45 -8.32
C GLY A 9 5.55 0.02 -9.58
N GLY A 10 5.12 -0.41 -10.75
CA GLY A 10 5.61 0.09 -12.06
C GLY A 10 5.07 1.47 -12.42
N MET A 11 4.07 1.97 -11.70
CA MET A 11 3.39 3.25 -11.93
C MET A 11 3.55 4.24 -10.78
N GLY A 12 4.67 4.20 -10.03
CA GLY A 12 4.93 5.14 -8.94
C GLY A 12 4.06 4.89 -7.69
N ASP A 13 3.62 3.67 -7.48
CA ASP A 13 2.74 3.29 -6.35
C ASP A 13 1.38 4.01 -6.36
N VAL A 14 0.77 4.24 -7.54
CA VAL A 14 -0.64 4.64 -7.70
C VAL A 14 -1.56 3.42 -7.70
N GLY A 15 -2.78 3.56 -7.22
CA GLY A 15 -3.66 2.39 -7.20
C GLY A 15 -5.07 2.62 -6.68
N VAL A 16 -5.37 3.75 -6.03
CA VAL A 16 -6.68 3.97 -5.40
C VAL A 16 -7.81 4.10 -6.41
N ALA A 17 -7.51 4.59 -7.63
CA ALA A 17 -8.46 4.77 -8.71
C ALA A 17 -8.16 3.92 -9.95
N SER A 18 -7.10 3.11 -9.95
CA SER A 18 -6.70 2.24 -11.05
C SER A 18 -7.78 1.22 -11.44
N THR A 19 -7.63 0.63 -12.61
CA THR A 19 -8.51 -0.46 -13.07
C THR A 19 -8.62 -1.56 -12.01
N PRO A 20 -9.86 -1.98 -11.63
CA PRO A 20 -10.11 -3.04 -10.66
C PRO A 20 -9.43 -4.36 -11.02
N ASP A 21 -8.77 -4.98 -10.05
CA ASP A 21 -8.04 -6.25 -10.18
C ASP A 21 -7.90 -6.94 -8.81
N ALA A 22 -7.20 -8.08 -8.75
CA ALA A 22 -6.98 -8.82 -7.52
C ALA A 22 -6.25 -7.98 -6.43
N MET A 23 -5.39 -7.01 -6.84
CA MET A 23 -4.65 -6.15 -5.93
C MET A 23 -5.46 -5.00 -5.32
N SER A 24 -6.72 -4.85 -5.72
CA SER A 24 -7.64 -3.84 -5.19
C SER A 24 -7.79 -3.90 -3.66
N MET A 25 -7.55 -5.07 -3.04
CA MET A 25 -7.53 -5.23 -1.59
C MET A 25 -6.57 -4.28 -0.88
N HIS A 26 -5.38 -4.05 -1.45
CA HIS A 26 -4.38 -3.16 -0.87
C HIS A 26 -4.69 -1.68 -1.09
N TRP A 27 -5.23 -1.36 -2.28
CA TRP A 27 -5.36 0.02 -2.73
C TRP A 27 -6.70 0.64 -2.37
N ASN A 28 -7.78 -0.06 -2.70
CA ASN A 28 -9.15 0.39 -2.51
C ASN A 28 -10.10 -0.81 -2.68
N PRO A 29 -10.54 -1.44 -1.59
CA PRO A 29 -11.46 -2.59 -1.67
C PRO A 29 -12.76 -2.32 -2.42
N ALA A 30 -13.28 -1.07 -2.45
CA ALA A 30 -14.50 -0.73 -3.19
C ALA A 30 -14.39 -1.03 -4.70
N LYS A 31 -13.18 -1.06 -5.27
CA LYS A 31 -12.92 -1.40 -6.67
C LYS A 31 -13.42 -2.80 -7.03
N TYR A 32 -13.39 -3.75 -6.08
CA TYR A 32 -13.81 -5.12 -6.33
C TYR A 32 -15.24 -5.23 -6.88
N ALA A 33 -16.15 -4.30 -6.56
CA ALA A 33 -17.49 -4.29 -7.12
C ALA A 33 -17.55 -4.11 -8.65
N PHE A 34 -16.42 -3.70 -9.27
CA PHE A 34 -16.28 -3.49 -10.70
C PHE A 34 -15.28 -4.43 -11.39
N VAL A 35 -14.73 -5.44 -10.69
CA VAL A 35 -13.92 -6.48 -11.35
C VAL A 35 -14.75 -7.20 -12.41
N LYS A 36 -14.11 -7.64 -13.48
CA LYS A 36 -14.80 -8.29 -14.61
C LYS A 36 -15.03 -9.79 -14.34
N ASP A 37 -14.06 -10.43 -13.75
CA ASP A 37 -14.04 -11.87 -13.52
C ASP A 37 -14.74 -12.24 -12.19
N ASP A 38 -15.16 -13.50 -12.03
CA ASP A 38 -15.90 -13.95 -10.86
C ASP A 38 -15.00 -14.36 -9.71
N LEU A 39 -13.80 -14.83 -10.03
CA LEU A 39 -12.78 -15.24 -9.08
C LEU A 39 -11.41 -14.79 -9.60
N GLY A 40 -10.62 -14.19 -8.74
CA GLY A 40 -9.22 -13.92 -9.04
C GLY A 40 -8.37 -14.02 -7.80
N PHE A 41 -7.10 -14.34 -8.00
CA PHE A 41 -6.09 -14.27 -6.95
C PHE A 41 -4.75 -13.82 -7.51
N SER A 42 -3.92 -13.25 -6.65
CA SER A 42 -2.58 -12.84 -7.02
C SER A 42 -1.59 -13.11 -5.88
N VAL A 43 -0.39 -13.51 -6.26
CA VAL A 43 0.75 -13.69 -5.35
C VAL A 43 1.83 -12.73 -5.75
N CYS A 44 2.31 -11.93 -4.79
CA CYS A 44 3.39 -10.97 -4.99
C CYS A 44 4.56 -11.28 -4.08
N TYR A 45 5.74 -11.03 -4.60
CA TYR A 45 6.99 -11.13 -3.86
C TYR A 45 7.86 -9.90 -4.15
N THR A 46 8.30 -9.26 -3.07
CA THR A 46 9.14 -8.06 -3.14
C THR A 46 10.33 -8.22 -2.20
N PRO A 47 11.54 -8.51 -2.70
CA PRO A 47 12.77 -8.31 -1.94
C PRO A 47 12.86 -6.83 -1.56
N TRP A 48 12.94 -6.53 -0.27
CA TRP A 48 12.93 -5.15 0.23
C TRP A 48 14.30 -4.81 0.82
N LEU A 49 14.76 -3.57 0.60
CA LEU A 49 16.07 -3.07 1.07
C LEU A 49 17.26 -4.00 0.73
N LYS A 50 17.17 -4.74 -0.38
CA LYS A 50 18.17 -5.74 -0.77
C LYS A 50 19.59 -5.18 -0.89
N ALA A 51 19.73 -3.88 -1.12
CA ALA A 51 21.03 -3.20 -1.15
C ALA A 51 21.70 -3.12 0.22
N LEU A 52 20.94 -3.20 1.31
CA LEU A 52 21.42 -3.16 2.70
C LEU A 52 21.44 -4.54 3.35
N VAL A 53 20.30 -5.25 3.26
CA VAL A 53 20.06 -6.54 3.95
C VAL A 53 19.41 -7.50 2.96
N PRO A 54 20.05 -8.64 2.63
CA PRO A 54 19.61 -9.48 1.52
C PRO A 54 18.37 -10.33 1.79
N ASP A 55 17.97 -10.53 3.04
CA ASP A 55 16.92 -11.44 3.49
C ASP A 55 15.63 -10.76 3.95
N ILE A 56 15.52 -9.42 3.80
CA ILE A 56 14.27 -8.70 4.02
C ILE A 56 13.37 -8.88 2.79
N ASN A 57 12.13 -9.33 3.03
CA ASN A 57 11.17 -9.51 1.95
C ASN A 57 9.72 -9.34 2.40
N LEU A 58 8.89 -8.94 1.45
CA LEU A 58 7.44 -8.83 1.58
C LEU A 58 6.78 -9.82 0.62
N SER A 59 5.97 -10.71 1.17
CA SER A 59 5.09 -11.61 0.42
C SER A 59 3.63 -11.20 0.62
N TYR A 60 2.86 -11.20 -0.45
CA TYR A 60 1.45 -10.82 -0.41
C TYR A 60 0.61 -11.75 -1.29
N LEU A 61 -0.38 -12.35 -0.68
CA LEU A 61 -1.42 -13.12 -1.35
C LEU A 61 -2.73 -12.34 -1.25
N THR A 62 -3.44 -12.23 -2.34
CA THR A 62 -4.79 -11.65 -2.35
C THR A 62 -5.71 -12.47 -3.24
N ALA A 63 -7.00 -12.49 -2.91
CA ALA A 63 -8.03 -13.14 -3.69
C ALA A 63 -9.34 -12.38 -3.57
N TYR A 64 -10.17 -12.50 -4.59
CA TYR A 64 -11.56 -12.04 -4.54
C TYR A 64 -12.49 -13.07 -5.12
N LYS A 65 -13.75 -13.03 -4.66
CA LYS A 65 -14.84 -13.83 -5.24
C LYS A 65 -16.10 -12.96 -5.35
N ARG A 66 -16.64 -12.89 -6.54
CA ARG A 66 -17.95 -12.29 -6.81
C ARG A 66 -19.05 -13.19 -6.27
N LEU A 67 -19.90 -12.65 -5.41
CA LEU A 67 -21.08 -13.36 -4.88
C LEU A 67 -22.29 -13.22 -5.79
N ASN A 68 -22.46 -12.02 -6.34
CA ASN A 68 -23.51 -11.67 -7.29
C ASN A 68 -23.11 -10.41 -8.07
N LYS A 69 -24.05 -9.82 -8.85
CA LYS A 69 -23.80 -8.64 -9.69
C LYS A 69 -23.32 -7.40 -8.93
N ASN A 70 -23.61 -7.32 -7.63
CA ASN A 70 -23.33 -6.13 -6.81
C ASN A 70 -22.35 -6.38 -5.66
N GLU A 71 -22.08 -7.63 -5.30
CA GLU A 71 -21.36 -7.97 -4.08
C GLU A 71 -20.14 -8.82 -4.37
N VAL A 72 -19.01 -8.45 -3.77
CA VAL A 72 -17.73 -9.16 -3.89
C VAL A 72 -17.08 -9.29 -2.51
N LEU A 73 -16.58 -10.48 -2.20
CA LEU A 73 -15.69 -10.71 -1.06
C LEU A 73 -14.24 -10.63 -1.51
N GLY A 74 -13.41 -10.02 -0.67
CA GLY A 74 -11.97 -9.98 -0.81
C GLY A 74 -11.28 -10.62 0.38
N PHE A 75 -10.09 -11.16 0.14
CA PHE A 75 -9.23 -11.73 1.17
C PHE A 75 -7.78 -11.37 0.86
N SER A 76 -6.96 -11.15 1.90
CA SER A 76 -5.51 -11.10 1.71
C SER A 76 -4.73 -11.62 2.92
N LEU A 77 -3.51 -12.06 2.63
CA LEU A 77 -2.49 -12.42 3.60
C LEU A 77 -1.20 -11.69 3.23
N ARG A 78 -0.66 -10.93 4.15
CA ARG A 78 0.63 -10.26 4.03
C ARG A 78 1.60 -10.84 5.04
N TYR A 79 2.81 -11.11 4.60
CA TYR A 79 3.91 -11.54 5.46
C TYR A 79 5.15 -10.72 5.14
N PHE A 80 5.72 -10.10 6.18
CA PHE A 80 6.93 -9.29 6.08
C PHE A 80 8.00 -9.89 6.99
N SER A 81 9.10 -10.36 6.38
CA SER A 81 10.31 -10.80 7.07
C SER A 81 11.30 -9.65 7.09
N LEU A 82 11.84 -9.35 8.28
CA LEU A 82 12.83 -8.28 8.44
C LEU A 82 14.27 -8.81 8.46
N GLY A 83 14.46 -10.09 8.09
CA GLY A 83 15.77 -10.71 8.06
C GLY A 83 16.19 -11.29 9.42
N GLU A 84 17.36 -11.90 9.47
CA GLU A 84 17.91 -12.52 10.68
C GLU A 84 18.75 -11.52 11.47
N ILE A 85 18.45 -11.39 12.77
CA ILE A 85 19.25 -10.61 13.73
C ILE A 85 20.03 -11.58 14.60
N ASN A 86 21.36 -11.45 14.60
CA ASN A 86 22.26 -12.22 15.44
C ASN A 86 22.59 -11.41 16.70
N PHE A 87 22.25 -11.96 17.86
CA PHE A 87 22.57 -11.36 19.16
C PHE A 87 23.98 -11.77 19.61
N THR A 88 24.71 -10.80 20.15
CA THR A 88 26.03 -11.03 20.72
C THR A 88 26.13 -10.39 22.10
N ASP A 89 26.99 -10.94 22.98
CA ASP A 89 27.35 -10.29 24.22
C ASP A 89 28.37 -9.15 23.98
N ASN A 90 28.76 -8.46 25.05
CA ASN A 90 29.74 -7.37 25.00
C ASN A 90 31.15 -7.82 24.53
N ASN A 91 31.42 -9.12 24.43
CA ASN A 91 32.64 -9.72 23.97
C ASN A 91 32.50 -10.31 22.56
N ASN A 92 31.43 -10.00 21.84
CA ASN A 92 31.07 -10.56 20.51
C ASN A 92 30.81 -12.09 20.51
N ASN A 93 30.54 -12.73 21.64
CA ASN A 93 30.11 -14.12 21.63
C ASN A 93 28.62 -14.22 21.18
N PRO A 94 28.26 -15.19 20.34
CA PRO A 94 26.89 -15.35 19.88
C PRO A 94 25.97 -15.77 21.03
N LEU A 95 24.87 -15.07 21.20
CA LEU A 95 23.79 -15.36 22.17
C LEU A 95 22.56 -16.02 21.52
N GLY A 96 22.56 -16.16 20.19
CA GLY A 96 21.45 -16.71 19.41
C GLY A 96 21.03 -15.80 18.28
N SER A 97 20.06 -16.24 17.49
CA SER A 97 19.47 -15.44 16.40
C SER A 97 17.95 -15.41 16.50
N PHE A 98 17.36 -14.39 15.88
CA PHE A 98 15.91 -14.19 15.82
C PHE A 98 15.55 -13.58 14.45
N ASN A 99 14.40 -14.02 13.91
CA ASN A 99 13.84 -13.49 12.67
C ASN A 99 12.61 -12.62 12.98
N PRO A 100 12.77 -11.28 13.11
CA PRO A 100 11.62 -10.40 13.27
C PRO A 100 10.67 -10.53 12.08
N ASN A 101 9.38 -10.59 12.38
CA ASN A 101 8.38 -10.74 11.33
C ASN A 101 7.05 -10.09 11.72
N GLU A 102 6.32 -9.72 10.69
CA GLU A 102 4.96 -9.20 10.79
C GLU A 102 4.07 -9.91 9.80
N PHE A 103 2.82 -10.13 10.17
CA PHE A 103 1.81 -10.56 9.21
C PHE A 103 0.46 -9.88 9.43
N SER A 104 -0.32 -9.78 8.37
CA SER A 104 -1.72 -9.40 8.47
C SER A 104 -2.61 -10.33 7.67
N ILE A 105 -3.82 -10.53 8.18
CA ILE A 105 -4.90 -11.24 7.50
C ILE A 105 -6.06 -10.26 7.36
N ASP A 106 -6.55 -10.11 6.13
CA ASP A 106 -7.59 -9.14 5.80
C ASP A 106 -8.79 -9.83 5.16
N GLY A 107 -9.99 -9.41 5.52
CA GLY A 107 -11.23 -9.74 4.83
C GLY A 107 -11.94 -8.47 4.39
N ALA A 108 -12.44 -8.42 3.17
CA ALA A 108 -13.17 -7.26 2.64
C ALA A 108 -14.53 -7.66 2.07
N TYR A 109 -15.46 -6.71 2.15
CA TYR A 109 -16.75 -6.77 1.49
C TYR A 109 -16.95 -5.49 0.67
N SER A 110 -17.30 -5.65 -0.60
CA SER A 110 -17.52 -4.58 -1.55
C SER A 110 -18.93 -4.64 -2.08
N LEU A 111 -19.60 -3.48 -2.11
CA LEU A 111 -20.99 -3.33 -2.55
C LEU A 111 -21.10 -2.28 -3.65
N LYS A 112 -21.64 -2.65 -4.80
CA LYS A 112 -22.01 -1.76 -5.88
C LYS A 112 -23.34 -1.08 -5.56
N LEU A 113 -23.31 0.22 -5.27
CA LEU A 113 -24.49 0.99 -4.89
C LEU A 113 -25.24 1.59 -6.09
N SER A 114 -24.52 1.81 -7.19
CA SER A 114 -25.10 2.28 -8.45
C SER A 114 -24.29 1.78 -9.65
N THR A 115 -24.70 2.11 -10.86
CA THR A 115 -23.97 1.79 -12.10
C THR A 115 -22.54 2.32 -12.09
N ASN A 116 -22.29 3.41 -11.34
CA ASN A 116 -21.02 4.14 -11.35
C ASN A 116 -20.31 4.18 -10.00
N PHE A 117 -20.96 3.79 -8.89
CA PHE A 117 -20.42 3.97 -7.55
C PHE A 117 -20.51 2.71 -6.72
N SER A 118 -19.44 2.45 -5.97
CA SER A 118 -19.33 1.36 -4.99
C SER A 118 -18.68 1.84 -3.70
N THR A 119 -18.94 1.08 -2.63
CA THR A 119 -18.25 1.21 -1.34
C THR A 119 -17.65 -0.11 -0.94
N GLY A 120 -16.63 -0.07 -0.08
CA GLY A 120 -15.98 -1.24 0.46
C GLY A 120 -15.57 -1.04 1.90
N VAL A 121 -15.64 -2.11 2.67
CA VAL A 121 -15.10 -2.17 4.03
C VAL A 121 -14.16 -3.36 4.13
N ALA A 122 -13.08 -3.21 4.91
CA ALA A 122 -12.21 -4.33 5.23
C ALA A 122 -11.93 -4.39 6.72
N LEU A 123 -11.71 -5.59 7.23
CA LEU A 123 -11.21 -5.84 8.59
C LEU A 123 -9.86 -6.54 8.47
N ARG A 124 -8.94 -6.11 9.31
CA ARG A 124 -7.55 -6.57 9.33
C ARG A 124 -7.14 -6.96 10.73
N TYR A 125 -6.60 -8.16 10.87
CA TYR A 125 -5.82 -8.55 12.04
C TYR A 125 -4.34 -8.38 11.73
N VAL A 126 -3.59 -7.75 12.64
CA VAL A 126 -2.15 -7.54 12.53
C VAL A 126 -1.43 -8.21 13.70
N TYR A 127 -0.39 -8.94 13.38
CA TYR A 127 0.60 -9.48 14.31
C TYR A 127 1.96 -8.93 13.96
N SER A 128 2.70 -8.46 14.98
CA SER A 128 4.06 -7.96 14.82
C SER A 128 4.95 -8.48 15.94
N ASN A 129 6.01 -9.19 15.58
CA ASN A 129 7.02 -9.67 16.50
C ASN A 129 8.40 -9.17 16.08
N LEU A 130 8.78 -8.01 16.60
CA LEU A 130 10.03 -7.33 16.24
C LEU A 130 11.17 -7.64 17.20
N THR A 131 10.85 -8.14 18.39
CA THR A 131 11.78 -8.20 19.52
C THR A 131 12.12 -9.62 19.98
N GLY A 132 11.36 -10.63 19.56
CA GLY A 132 11.57 -12.03 19.95
C GLY A 132 11.48 -12.31 21.45
N GLY A 133 10.81 -11.44 22.21
CA GLY A 133 10.74 -11.56 23.66
C GLY A 133 12.04 -11.18 24.41
N GLN A 134 12.98 -10.52 23.74
CA GLN A 134 14.22 -10.05 24.36
C GLN A 134 13.93 -8.96 25.39
N GLN A 135 14.80 -8.85 26.39
CA GLN A 135 14.71 -7.77 27.37
C GLN A 135 15.42 -6.51 26.84
N VAL A 136 14.76 -5.36 26.98
CA VAL A 136 15.38 -4.04 26.74
C VAL A 136 15.50 -3.34 28.09
N GLY A 137 16.72 -3.32 28.62
CA GLY A 137 16.98 -2.89 29.99
C GLY A 137 16.31 -3.83 31.00
N THR A 138 15.37 -3.31 31.78
CA THR A 138 14.59 -4.09 32.75
C THR A 138 13.21 -4.52 32.23
N LEU A 139 12.83 -4.12 31.00
CA LEU A 139 11.51 -4.36 30.44
C LEU A 139 11.52 -5.61 29.56
N ALA A 140 10.59 -6.52 29.83
CA ALA A 140 10.30 -7.65 28.94
C ALA A 140 9.54 -7.15 27.72
N THR A 141 9.96 -7.59 26.54
CA THR A 141 9.25 -7.29 25.30
C THR A 141 8.32 -8.45 24.90
N LYS A 142 7.32 -8.15 24.10
CA LYS A 142 6.33 -9.12 23.61
C LYS A 142 5.90 -8.79 22.17
N ALA A 143 5.33 -9.77 21.49
CA ALA A 143 4.68 -9.53 20.22
C ALA A 143 3.45 -8.61 20.39
N ALA A 144 3.27 -7.70 19.45
CA ALA A 144 2.11 -6.81 19.41
C ALA A 144 1.01 -7.38 18.51
N HIS A 145 -0.23 -7.09 18.91
CA HIS A 145 -1.44 -7.49 18.17
C HIS A 145 -2.39 -6.32 18.08
N THR A 146 -3.05 -6.15 16.94
CA THR A 146 -4.12 -5.18 16.81
C THR A 146 -5.12 -5.59 15.74
N VAL A 147 -6.28 -4.94 15.78
CA VAL A 147 -7.32 -5.04 14.75
C VAL A 147 -7.53 -3.66 14.14
N ALA A 148 -7.65 -3.60 12.83
CA ALA A 148 -7.91 -2.37 12.09
C ALA A 148 -9.02 -2.57 11.07
N GLY A 149 -9.67 -1.47 10.68
CA GLY A 149 -10.63 -1.44 9.60
C GLY A 149 -10.21 -0.48 8.50
N ASP A 150 -10.65 -0.76 7.28
CA ASP A 150 -10.54 0.14 6.14
C ASP A 150 -11.94 0.52 5.67
N PHE A 151 -12.09 1.75 5.18
CA PHE A 151 -13.29 2.25 4.55
C PHE A 151 -12.96 2.89 3.22
N SER A 152 -13.68 2.51 2.16
CA SER A 152 -13.35 2.92 0.80
C SER A 152 -14.57 3.24 -0.05
N GLY A 153 -14.35 4.09 -1.06
CA GLY A 153 -15.31 4.43 -2.10
C GLY A 153 -14.62 4.47 -3.47
N TYR A 154 -15.36 4.07 -4.49
CA TYR A 154 -14.86 4.10 -5.86
C TYR A 154 -15.99 4.53 -6.81
N TYR A 155 -15.67 5.47 -7.70
CA TYR A 155 -16.56 5.96 -8.73
C TYR A 155 -15.90 5.80 -10.09
N THR A 156 -16.66 5.32 -11.08
CA THR A 156 -16.17 5.17 -12.47
C THR A 156 -17.28 5.54 -13.44
N LYS A 157 -16.93 6.23 -14.53
CA LYS A 157 -17.87 6.69 -15.54
C LYS A 157 -17.20 6.81 -16.91
N GLN A 158 -17.94 6.40 -17.94
CA GLN A 158 -17.60 6.73 -19.31
C GLN A 158 -17.89 8.21 -19.58
N ILE A 159 -16.89 8.92 -20.07
CA ILE A 159 -16.97 10.34 -20.44
C ILE A 159 -16.48 10.51 -21.87
N ARG A 160 -16.89 11.58 -22.51
CA ARG A 160 -16.38 11.96 -23.82
C ARG A 160 -15.59 13.25 -23.71
N LEU A 161 -14.30 13.17 -24.03
CA LEU A 161 -13.39 14.29 -23.97
C LEU A 161 -12.60 14.36 -25.29
N ALA A 162 -12.50 15.54 -25.90
CA ALA A 162 -11.80 15.75 -27.18
C ALA A 162 -12.22 14.74 -28.26
N SER A 163 -13.54 14.43 -28.35
CA SER A 163 -14.15 13.49 -29.32
C SER A 163 -13.73 12.01 -29.13
N LYS A 164 -13.03 11.67 -28.03
CA LYS A 164 -12.70 10.29 -27.64
C LYS A 164 -13.52 9.84 -26.44
N ASP A 165 -13.92 8.58 -26.44
CA ASP A 165 -14.56 7.95 -25.29
C ASP A 165 -13.46 7.53 -24.31
N MET A 166 -13.60 7.93 -23.06
CA MET A 166 -12.64 7.69 -21.97
C MET A 166 -13.35 7.16 -20.75
N THR A 167 -12.68 6.34 -19.97
CA THR A 167 -13.12 5.96 -18.64
C THR A 167 -12.44 6.85 -17.62
N TRP A 168 -13.23 7.65 -16.90
CA TRP A 168 -12.74 8.40 -15.75
C TRP A 168 -13.13 7.67 -14.47
N SER A 169 -12.15 7.49 -13.59
CA SER A 169 -12.35 6.88 -12.28
C SER A 169 -11.77 7.75 -11.17
N THR A 170 -12.37 7.69 -9.99
CA THR A 170 -11.81 8.32 -8.78
C THR A 170 -12.06 7.40 -7.59
N GLY A 171 -11.16 7.43 -6.63
CA GLY A 171 -11.21 6.58 -5.46
C GLY A 171 -10.77 7.30 -4.19
N ILE A 172 -11.32 6.85 -3.08
CA ILE A 172 -10.89 7.22 -1.73
C ILE A 172 -10.76 5.96 -0.89
N ASN A 173 -9.72 5.89 -0.07
CA ASN A 173 -9.53 4.82 0.90
C ASN A 173 -8.91 5.38 2.17
N ILE A 174 -9.55 5.13 3.32
CA ILE A 174 -8.96 5.32 4.64
C ILE A 174 -8.65 3.93 5.18
N SER A 175 -7.38 3.62 5.33
CA SER A 175 -6.92 2.29 5.75
C SER A 175 -6.27 2.32 7.13
N ASN A 176 -6.27 1.16 7.80
CA ASN A 176 -5.66 0.97 9.12
C ASN A 176 -6.27 1.85 10.22
N ILE A 177 -7.58 2.07 10.23
CA ILE A 177 -8.27 2.66 11.38
C ILE A 177 -8.33 1.60 12.49
N GLY A 178 -7.41 1.65 13.45
CA GLY A 178 -7.29 0.57 14.43
C GLY A 178 -6.61 0.96 15.72
N GLY A 179 -6.54 0.01 16.66
CA GLY A 179 -5.95 0.21 17.98
C GLY A 179 -4.45 0.50 17.93
N LYS A 180 -3.96 1.32 18.88
CA LYS A 180 -2.53 1.50 19.12
C LYS A 180 -1.88 0.18 19.55
N VAL A 181 -0.61 -0.03 19.22
CA VAL A 181 0.18 -1.21 19.56
C VAL A 181 1.23 -0.91 20.62
N SER A 182 1.64 -1.93 21.39
CA SER A 182 2.77 -1.84 22.32
C SER A 182 3.54 -3.14 22.32
N TYR A 183 4.87 -3.04 22.29
CA TYR A 183 5.80 -4.18 22.36
C TYR A 183 6.34 -4.42 23.77
N THR A 184 5.91 -3.63 24.75
CA THR A 184 6.28 -3.74 26.17
C THR A 184 5.04 -3.78 27.04
N GLU A 185 5.20 -3.95 28.34
CA GLU A 185 4.11 -3.84 29.33
C GLU A 185 3.90 -2.39 29.82
N THR A 186 4.61 -1.44 29.23
CA THR A 186 4.45 -0.02 29.53
C THR A 186 3.12 0.53 29.01
N ILE A 187 2.73 1.70 29.55
CA ILE A 187 1.48 2.39 29.18
C ILE A 187 1.58 2.97 27.75
N ASP A 188 2.80 3.23 27.27
CA ASP A 188 3.04 3.87 25.97
C ASP A 188 2.66 2.94 24.83
N LYS A 189 1.83 3.46 23.95
CA LYS A 189 1.33 2.74 22.76
C LYS A 189 1.48 3.60 21.51
N ASP A 190 1.99 2.98 20.45
CA ASP A 190 2.19 3.61 19.16
C ASP A 190 0.96 3.48 18.26
N PHE A 191 0.71 4.52 17.47
CA PHE A 191 -0.29 4.45 16.40
C PHE A 191 0.15 3.47 15.31
N ILE A 192 -0.79 2.67 14.83
CA ILE A 192 -0.58 2.00 13.55
C ILE A 192 -0.74 3.02 12.41
N PRO A 193 -0.12 2.81 11.24
CA PRO A 193 -0.09 3.80 10.15
C PRO A 193 -1.46 3.92 9.44
N THR A 194 -2.40 4.60 10.09
CA THR A 194 -3.67 4.98 9.46
C THR A 194 -3.37 5.92 8.28
N ASN A 195 -3.92 5.62 7.11
CA ASN A 195 -3.58 6.36 5.88
C ASN A 195 -4.83 6.73 5.08
N LEU A 196 -4.91 7.98 4.66
CA LEU A 196 -5.86 8.47 3.68
C LEU A 196 -5.21 8.44 2.29
N ARG A 197 -5.92 7.86 1.32
CA ARG A 197 -5.52 7.86 -0.08
C ARG A 197 -6.68 8.35 -0.93
N ILE A 198 -6.41 9.33 -1.80
CA ILE A 198 -7.38 9.89 -2.76
C ILE A 198 -6.70 9.93 -4.12
N GLY A 199 -7.38 9.53 -5.18
CA GLY A 199 -6.80 9.57 -6.51
C GLY A 199 -7.81 9.54 -7.63
N SER A 200 -7.28 9.71 -8.82
CA SER A 200 -8.05 9.72 -10.06
C SER A 200 -7.27 9.02 -11.17
N ALA A 201 -8.00 8.37 -12.07
CA ALA A 201 -7.46 7.69 -13.23
C ALA A 201 -8.29 8.06 -14.47
N LEU A 202 -7.60 8.14 -15.60
CA LEU A 202 -8.19 8.35 -16.91
C LEU A 202 -7.62 7.34 -17.89
N SER A 203 -8.47 6.51 -18.48
CA SER A 203 -8.07 5.53 -19.49
C SER A 203 -8.83 5.71 -20.79
N THR A 204 -8.18 5.42 -21.92
CA THR A 204 -8.80 5.47 -23.24
C THR A 204 -8.14 4.48 -24.20
N ALA A 205 -8.95 3.86 -25.04
CA ALA A 205 -8.46 3.16 -26.20
C ALA A 205 -8.04 4.19 -27.29
N ILE A 206 -6.82 4.09 -27.76
CA ILE A 206 -6.31 4.88 -28.91
C ILE A 206 -6.89 4.28 -30.19
N ASP A 207 -6.85 2.95 -30.30
CA ASP A 207 -7.41 2.13 -31.36
C ASP A 207 -7.78 0.73 -30.82
N GLU A 208 -8.02 -0.25 -31.71
CA GLU A 208 -8.44 -1.62 -31.35
C GLU A 208 -7.40 -2.38 -30.51
N PHE A 209 -6.11 -2.05 -30.67
CA PHE A 209 -5.00 -2.75 -30.01
C PHE A 209 -4.34 -1.92 -28.91
N ASN A 210 -4.48 -0.61 -28.91
CA ASN A 210 -3.70 0.32 -28.11
C ASN A 210 -4.57 1.02 -27.09
N GLU A 211 -4.26 0.85 -25.81
CA GLU A 211 -4.93 1.51 -24.68
C GLU A 211 -3.89 2.23 -23.80
N VAL A 212 -4.21 3.42 -23.32
CA VAL A 212 -3.39 4.18 -22.38
C VAL A 212 -4.19 4.56 -21.15
N SER A 213 -3.53 4.60 -20.01
CA SER A 213 -4.07 5.17 -18.78
C SER A 213 -3.07 6.09 -18.11
N PHE A 214 -3.61 7.11 -17.42
CA PHE A 214 -2.87 8.03 -16.55
C PHE A 214 -3.55 8.04 -15.18
N GLU A 215 -2.75 7.98 -14.14
CA GLU A 215 -3.22 7.88 -12.75
C GLU A 215 -2.46 8.84 -11.86
N PHE A 216 -3.14 9.37 -10.86
CA PHE A 216 -2.59 10.26 -9.86
C PHE A 216 -3.22 9.99 -8.49
N ASP A 217 -2.40 9.76 -7.47
CA ASP A 217 -2.81 9.56 -6.09
C ASP A 217 -2.14 10.58 -5.16
N ILE A 218 -2.87 11.01 -4.14
CA ILE A 218 -2.38 11.75 -2.99
C ILE A 218 -2.60 10.89 -1.76
N ASN A 219 -1.56 10.73 -0.94
CA ASN A 219 -1.62 10.01 0.32
C ASN A 219 -1.26 10.95 1.47
N LYS A 220 -1.94 10.78 2.61
CA LYS A 220 -1.61 11.43 3.88
C LYS A 220 -1.68 10.40 5.00
N LEU A 221 -0.62 10.35 5.81
CA LEU A 221 -0.62 9.57 7.04
C LEU A 221 -1.49 10.29 8.09
N LEU A 222 -2.50 9.59 8.61
CA LEU A 222 -3.45 10.12 9.57
C LEU A 222 -3.06 9.73 11.01
N VAL A 223 -1.85 10.05 11.39
CA VAL A 223 -1.34 9.89 12.76
C VAL A 223 -0.77 11.23 13.22
N PRO A 224 -0.75 11.51 14.53
CA PRO A 224 -0.20 12.76 15.03
C PRO A 224 1.26 12.98 14.59
N THR A 225 1.56 14.18 14.16
CA THR A 225 2.93 14.61 13.84
C THR A 225 3.70 14.82 15.14
N PRO A 226 4.93 14.29 15.28
CA PRO A 226 5.76 14.52 16.46
C PRO A 226 5.98 16.03 16.69
N PRO A 227 5.65 16.55 17.89
CA PRO A 227 5.89 17.96 18.22
C PRO A 227 7.38 18.22 18.47
N ILE A 228 7.75 19.50 18.51
CA ILE A 228 9.07 19.94 18.92
C ILE A 228 9.07 20.19 20.43
N TYR A 229 10.03 19.58 21.13
CA TYR A 229 10.23 19.73 22.57
C TYR A 229 11.41 20.63 22.89
N ASN A 230 11.35 21.33 24.03
CA ASN A 230 12.52 22.00 24.62
C ASN A 230 13.38 20.99 25.44
N GLU A 231 14.45 21.50 26.07
CA GLU A 231 15.35 20.67 26.91
C GLU A 231 14.65 20.09 28.16
N ASP A 232 13.56 20.72 28.60
CA ASP A 232 12.75 20.29 29.75
C ASP A 232 11.62 19.32 29.35
N SER A 233 11.61 18.84 28.08
CA SER A 233 10.57 17.95 27.51
C SER A 233 9.17 18.57 27.43
N GLU A 234 9.06 19.90 27.39
CA GLU A 234 7.80 20.62 27.15
C GLU A 234 7.60 20.87 25.65
N ILE A 235 6.36 20.76 25.19
CA ILE A 235 6.02 21.03 23.77
C ILE A 235 6.12 22.53 23.51
N ILE A 236 7.04 22.93 22.61
CA ILE A 236 7.19 24.32 22.19
C ILE A 236 6.54 24.60 20.83
N SER A 237 6.27 23.55 20.03
CA SER A 237 5.58 23.66 18.74
C SER A 237 4.97 22.35 18.34
N GLY A 238 3.77 22.38 17.73
CA GLY A 238 2.96 21.20 17.45
C GLY A 238 1.93 20.92 18.54
N LEU A 239 1.33 19.73 18.51
CA LEU A 239 0.30 19.31 19.45
C LEU A 239 0.71 18.03 20.18
N ASP A 240 0.12 17.78 21.35
CA ASP A 240 0.34 16.55 22.12
C ASP A 240 -0.08 15.33 21.29
N PRO A 241 0.84 14.36 21.04
CA PRO A 241 0.55 13.16 20.26
C PRO A 241 -0.15 12.07 21.08
N ASP A 242 -0.20 12.18 22.42
CA ASP A 242 -0.86 11.17 23.27
C ASP A 242 -2.37 11.37 23.34
N VAL A 243 -3.01 11.14 22.23
CA VAL A 243 -4.46 11.28 22.05
C VAL A 243 -5.09 9.96 21.59
N SER A 244 -6.42 9.88 21.62
CA SER A 244 -7.16 8.74 21.08
C SER A 244 -6.95 8.60 19.56
N VAL A 245 -7.18 7.40 19.01
CA VAL A 245 -7.02 7.14 17.56
C VAL A 245 -7.85 8.13 16.72
N ILE A 246 -9.11 8.33 17.07
CA ILE A 246 -9.98 9.24 16.31
C ILE A 246 -9.51 10.70 16.45
N SER A 247 -9.09 11.11 17.65
CA SER A 247 -8.52 12.45 17.85
C SER A 247 -7.23 12.62 17.05
N GLY A 248 -6.34 11.61 17.02
CA GLY A 248 -5.11 11.63 16.22
C GLY A 248 -5.36 11.74 14.72
N ILE A 249 -6.37 11.03 14.20
CA ILE A 249 -6.79 11.15 12.78
C ILE A 249 -7.20 12.59 12.45
N ILE A 250 -8.01 13.23 13.31
CA ILE A 250 -8.46 14.61 13.09
C ILE A 250 -7.31 15.58 13.26
N GLN A 251 -6.50 15.40 14.32
CA GLN A 251 -5.37 16.25 14.65
C GLN A 251 -4.33 16.29 13.54
N SER A 252 -4.07 15.17 12.86
CA SER A 252 -3.10 15.05 11.77
C SER A 252 -3.30 16.02 10.60
N PHE A 253 -4.42 16.75 10.55
CA PHE A 253 -4.67 17.75 9.51
C PHE A 253 -4.21 19.17 9.88
N TYR A 254 -3.78 19.40 11.14
CA TYR A 254 -3.42 20.73 11.63
C TYR A 254 -2.38 20.73 12.78
N ASP A 255 -1.62 19.65 12.95
CA ASP A 255 -0.66 19.49 14.06
C ASP A 255 0.81 19.70 13.65
N ALA A 256 1.07 20.04 12.41
CA ALA A 256 2.43 20.29 11.96
C ALA A 256 3.06 21.44 12.78
N PRO A 257 4.30 21.24 13.33
CA PRO A 257 5.03 22.30 14.02
C PRO A 257 5.20 23.55 13.16
N ALA A 258 5.38 24.74 13.78
CA ALA A 258 5.39 26.04 13.11
C ALA A 258 6.38 26.16 11.93
N ASP A 259 7.50 25.43 12.00
CA ASP A 259 8.53 25.41 10.94
C ASP A 259 8.23 24.38 9.84
N ASP A 260 7.22 23.52 10.02
CA ASP A 260 6.76 22.53 9.05
C ASP A 260 5.36 22.91 8.54
N LYS A 261 5.03 22.46 7.33
CA LYS A 261 3.72 22.73 6.73
C LYS A 261 3.00 21.44 6.47
N GLU A 262 1.71 21.36 6.79
CA GLU A 262 0.84 20.21 6.51
C GLU A 262 0.98 19.66 5.08
N ILE A 263 1.20 20.54 4.10
CA ILE A 263 1.37 20.15 2.69
C ILE A 263 2.60 19.27 2.46
N ARG A 264 3.62 19.35 3.34
CA ARG A 264 4.82 18.51 3.26
C ARG A 264 4.56 17.07 3.68
N GLU A 265 3.45 16.80 4.36
CA GLU A 265 3.02 15.48 4.78
C GLU A 265 2.26 14.73 3.67
N LEU A 266 1.94 15.43 2.58
CA LEU A 266 1.32 14.81 1.44
C LEU A 266 2.35 14.08 0.58
N ILE A 267 2.03 12.84 0.26
CA ILE A 267 2.80 11.99 -0.65
C ILE A 267 2.07 12.00 -2.00
N TYR A 268 2.82 12.22 -3.06
CA TYR A 268 2.28 12.28 -4.43
C TYR A 268 2.80 11.11 -5.25
N SER A 269 1.89 10.46 -5.94
CA SER A 269 2.19 9.38 -6.88
C SER A 269 1.55 9.67 -8.23
N MET A 270 2.26 9.43 -9.32
CA MET A 270 1.71 9.51 -10.67
C MET A 270 2.22 8.38 -11.52
N GLY A 271 1.37 7.87 -12.40
CA GLY A 271 1.69 6.73 -13.25
C GLY A 271 1.05 6.80 -14.62
N ALA A 272 1.69 6.14 -15.55
CA ALA A 272 1.17 5.90 -16.89
C ALA A 272 1.35 4.44 -17.24
N GLU A 273 0.31 3.88 -17.90
CA GLU A 273 0.30 2.51 -18.40
C GLU A 273 -0.11 2.53 -19.86
N TYR A 274 0.59 1.76 -20.69
CA TYR A 274 0.23 1.50 -22.07
C TYR A 274 0.07 0.00 -22.26
N TRP A 275 -1.04 -0.41 -22.86
CA TRP A 275 -1.35 -1.78 -23.25
C TRP A 275 -1.33 -1.95 -24.76
N TYR A 276 -0.69 -3.02 -25.21
CA TYR A 276 -0.80 -3.52 -26.57
C TYR A 276 -1.59 -4.83 -26.58
N ASP A 277 -2.66 -4.86 -27.39
CA ASP A 277 -3.55 -6.00 -27.59
C ASP A 277 -4.09 -6.62 -26.27
N LYS A 278 -4.18 -5.82 -25.20
CA LYS A 278 -4.52 -6.27 -23.83
C LYS A 278 -3.65 -7.42 -23.31
N GLN A 279 -2.55 -7.71 -23.99
CA GLN A 279 -1.61 -8.78 -23.66
C GLN A 279 -0.30 -8.27 -23.08
N PHE A 280 0.23 -7.17 -23.60
CA PHE A 280 1.51 -6.61 -23.20
C PHE A 280 1.33 -5.21 -22.63
N ALA A 281 1.87 -4.99 -21.44
CA ALA A 281 1.86 -3.68 -20.81
C ALA A 281 3.28 -3.16 -20.57
N ILE A 282 3.46 -1.86 -20.75
CA ILE A 282 4.60 -1.12 -20.23
C ILE A 282 4.10 0.00 -19.33
N ARG A 283 4.86 0.29 -18.28
CA ARG A 283 4.48 1.23 -17.23
C ARG A 283 5.63 2.12 -16.84
N SER A 284 5.31 3.32 -16.44
CA SER A 284 6.25 4.25 -15.83
C SER A 284 5.53 5.08 -14.79
N GLY A 285 6.24 5.51 -13.77
CA GLY A 285 5.66 6.33 -12.73
C GLY A 285 6.69 7.10 -11.93
N PHE A 286 6.19 7.97 -11.09
CA PHE A 286 6.97 8.81 -10.20
C PHE A 286 6.30 8.88 -8.82
N PHE A 287 7.12 8.76 -7.78
CA PHE A 287 6.73 8.87 -6.39
C PHE A 287 7.52 9.99 -5.73
N TYR A 288 6.83 10.82 -4.97
CA TYR A 288 7.41 11.92 -4.24
C TYR A 288 6.92 12.01 -2.81
N GLU A 289 7.84 11.99 -1.87
CA GLU A 289 7.66 12.30 -0.47
C GLU A 289 8.65 13.40 -0.08
N HIS A 290 8.16 14.37 0.71
CA HIS A 290 8.99 15.54 1.05
C HIS A 290 10.23 15.13 1.87
N PRO A 291 11.42 15.76 1.66
CA PRO A 291 12.64 15.42 2.38
C PRO A 291 12.53 15.43 3.90
N SER A 292 11.72 16.33 4.48
CA SER A 292 11.51 16.37 5.94
C SER A 292 10.60 15.26 6.48
N LYS A 293 9.99 14.42 5.61
CA LYS A 293 8.98 13.41 5.99
C LYS A 293 9.33 11.97 5.57
N GLY A 294 10.52 11.72 5.08
CA GLY A 294 10.99 10.39 4.69
C GLY A 294 11.85 10.38 3.44
N ASP A 295 11.87 11.46 2.67
CA ASP A 295 12.75 11.72 1.50
C ASP A 295 12.73 10.60 0.44
N ARG A 296 11.59 9.91 0.29
CA ARG A 296 11.46 8.89 -0.75
C ARG A 296 11.05 9.52 -2.06
N GLN A 297 11.99 9.56 -2.98
CA GLN A 297 11.77 10.08 -4.33
C GLN A 297 12.33 9.07 -5.32
N PHE A 298 11.49 8.58 -6.23
CA PHE A 298 11.92 7.59 -7.19
C PHE A 298 11.08 7.57 -8.47
N PHE A 299 11.71 7.19 -9.56
CA PHE A 299 11.04 6.75 -10.76
C PHE A 299 10.80 5.24 -10.74
N THR A 300 9.80 4.79 -11.48
CA THR A 300 9.52 3.37 -11.64
C THR A 300 9.32 3.01 -13.10
N LEU A 301 9.71 1.78 -13.42
CA LEU A 301 9.42 1.14 -14.69
C LEU A 301 8.73 -0.19 -14.42
N GLY A 302 7.81 -0.58 -15.28
CA GLY A 302 7.11 -1.85 -15.16
C GLY A 302 6.78 -2.47 -16.50
N ALA A 303 6.60 -3.77 -16.48
CA ALA A 303 6.10 -4.54 -17.60
C ALA A 303 5.06 -5.55 -17.14
N GLY A 304 4.13 -5.90 -18.02
CA GLY A 304 3.09 -6.88 -17.73
C GLY A 304 2.78 -7.73 -18.96
N VAL A 305 2.43 -8.99 -18.68
CA VAL A 305 1.97 -9.92 -19.72
C VAL A 305 0.68 -10.57 -19.23
N ARG A 306 -0.29 -10.73 -20.13
CA ARG A 306 -1.54 -11.44 -19.90
C ARG A 306 -1.74 -12.49 -20.98
N TYR A 307 -2.07 -13.69 -20.54
CA TYR A 307 -2.38 -14.80 -21.44
C TYR A 307 -3.46 -15.68 -20.83
N ASN A 308 -4.62 -15.74 -21.46
CA ASN A 308 -5.81 -16.39 -20.91
C ASN A 308 -6.11 -15.90 -19.47
N VAL A 309 -6.16 -16.84 -18.51
CA VAL A 309 -6.40 -16.55 -17.09
C VAL A 309 -5.15 -16.07 -16.36
N PHE A 310 -4.00 -16.07 -17.00
CA PHE A 310 -2.70 -15.84 -16.38
C PHE A 310 -2.19 -14.44 -16.60
N GLY A 311 -1.68 -13.80 -15.56
CA GLY A 311 -1.00 -12.52 -15.60
C GLY A 311 0.33 -12.55 -14.86
N LEU A 312 1.35 -11.93 -15.46
CA LEU A 312 2.66 -11.70 -14.85
C LEU A 312 2.98 -10.22 -14.92
N ASP A 313 3.31 -9.63 -13.79
CA ASP A 313 3.74 -8.24 -13.69
C ASP A 313 5.10 -8.15 -13.02
N PHE A 314 5.90 -7.21 -13.50
CA PHE A 314 7.22 -6.90 -13.00
C PHE A 314 7.38 -5.40 -12.85
N SER A 315 8.07 -4.95 -11.80
CA SER A 315 8.47 -3.54 -11.67
C SER A 315 9.86 -3.38 -11.06
N TYR A 316 10.49 -2.28 -11.43
CA TYR A 316 11.80 -1.86 -10.95
C TYR A 316 11.75 -0.40 -10.49
N LEU A 317 12.31 -0.14 -9.32
CA LEU A 317 12.37 1.16 -8.69
C LEU A 317 13.77 1.77 -8.88
N ILE A 318 13.81 3.02 -9.33
CA ILE A 318 15.02 3.81 -9.58
C ILE A 318 14.98 4.98 -8.60
N PRO A 319 15.67 4.90 -7.44
CA PRO A 319 15.65 5.98 -6.46
C PRO A 319 16.41 7.20 -6.99
N LEU A 320 15.90 8.38 -6.64
CA LEU A 320 16.64 9.62 -6.83
C LEU A 320 17.53 9.82 -5.59
N GLN A 321 18.79 10.22 -5.81
CA GLN A 321 19.69 10.52 -4.71
C GLN A 321 19.30 11.86 -4.09
N SER A 322 19.23 11.91 -2.75
CA SER A 322 19.20 13.16 -2.02
C SER A 322 20.53 13.93 -2.26
N ARG A 323 20.45 15.26 -2.36
CA ARG A 323 21.63 16.10 -2.66
C ARG A 323 22.74 16.01 -1.61
N ASP A 324 22.42 15.56 -0.40
CA ASP A 324 23.32 15.56 0.75
C ASP A 324 24.10 14.25 0.93
N GLU A 325 23.80 13.18 0.14
CA GLU A 325 24.40 11.84 0.30
C GLU A 325 25.13 11.35 -0.96
N VAL A 326 26.13 12.07 -1.43
CA VAL A 326 26.84 11.76 -2.70
C VAL A 326 27.54 10.39 -2.70
N ASN A 327 27.74 9.74 -1.53
CA ASN A 327 28.45 8.45 -1.42
C ASN A 327 27.67 7.37 -0.67
N ALA A 328 26.43 7.59 -0.22
CA ALA A 328 25.65 6.58 0.46
C ALA A 328 24.84 5.74 -0.53
N VAL A 329 24.78 4.42 -0.30
CA VAL A 329 23.91 3.53 -1.07
C VAL A 329 22.46 3.82 -0.68
N ASN A 330 21.64 4.26 -1.63
CA ASN A 330 20.22 4.48 -1.36
C ASN A 330 19.55 3.12 -0.99
N PRO A 331 18.91 3.03 0.17
CA PRO A 331 18.29 1.79 0.65
C PRO A 331 17.28 1.17 -0.32
N LEU A 332 16.59 1.99 -1.12
CA LEU A 332 15.59 1.56 -2.09
C LEU A 332 16.19 1.07 -3.42
N SER A 333 17.53 1.19 -3.59
CA SER A 333 18.21 0.71 -4.80
C SER A 333 17.97 -0.79 -5.00
N ASN A 334 17.83 -1.20 -6.26
CA ASN A 334 17.59 -2.58 -6.67
C ASN A 334 16.30 -3.21 -6.13
N THR A 335 15.28 -2.39 -5.83
CA THR A 335 13.96 -2.91 -5.46
C THR A 335 13.23 -3.42 -6.70
N LEU A 336 12.99 -4.72 -6.71
CA LEU A 336 12.24 -5.44 -7.73
C LEU A 336 10.94 -5.95 -7.14
N ARG A 337 9.85 -5.96 -7.92
CA ARG A 337 8.59 -6.57 -7.50
C ARG A 337 8.11 -7.50 -8.60
N PHE A 338 7.55 -8.64 -8.18
CA PHE A 338 6.98 -9.64 -9.06
C PHE A 338 5.56 -9.96 -8.59
N ALA A 339 4.63 -10.06 -9.51
CA ALA A 339 3.27 -10.49 -9.23
C ALA A 339 2.81 -11.51 -10.26
N LEU A 340 2.17 -12.56 -9.76
CA LEU A 340 1.54 -13.60 -10.54
C LEU A 340 0.04 -13.54 -10.25
N THR A 341 -0.78 -13.34 -11.27
CA THR A 341 -2.23 -13.17 -11.14
C THR A 341 -2.96 -14.21 -11.95
N PHE A 342 -4.09 -14.67 -11.43
CA PHE A 342 -5.00 -15.58 -12.10
C PHE A 342 -6.42 -15.04 -11.95
N ASP A 343 -7.10 -14.83 -13.08
CA ASP A 343 -8.47 -14.35 -13.15
C ASP A 343 -9.34 -15.38 -13.90
N PHE A 344 -10.47 -15.76 -13.28
CA PHE A 344 -11.38 -16.77 -13.80
C PHE A 344 -12.77 -16.15 -13.97
N SER A 345 -13.24 -16.06 -15.19
CA SER A 345 -14.65 -15.82 -15.49
C SER A 345 -15.43 -17.11 -15.27
N ALA A 346 -16.69 -16.99 -14.82
CA ALA A 346 -17.58 -18.16 -14.83
C ALA A 346 -17.64 -18.68 -16.27
N LEU A 347 -17.37 -19.96 -16.46
CA LEU A 347 -17.75 -20.62 -17.68
C LEU A 347 -19.28 -20.50 -17.73
N ASP A 348 -19.79 -19.78 -18.73
CA ASP A 348 -21.21 -19.79 -19.04
C ASP A 348 -21.58 -21.25 -19.24
N THR A 349 -22.11 -21.87 -18.20
CA THR A 349 -22.86 -23.10 -18.36
C THR A 349 -24.16 -22.68 -19.03
N GLU A 350 -24.13 -22.52 -20.35
CA GLU A 350 -25.33 -22.65 -21.15
C GLU A 350 -25.87 -24.05 -20.88
N VAL A 351 -26.74 -24.14 -19.89
CA VAL A 351 -27.66 -25.24 -19.79
C VAL A 351 -28.72 -24.96 -20.85
N ASP A 352 -28.50 -25.48 -22.04
CA ASP A 352 -29.54 -25.64 -23.03
C ASP A 352 -30.68 -26.42 -22.37
N ASN A 353 -31.79 -25.72 -22.10
CA ASN A 353 -33.11 -26.31 -21.80
C ASN A 353 -34.05 -26.01 -22.94
#